data_ac543f61053248913f195a7841c456ec
#
_entry.id   ac543f61053248913f195a7841c456ec
#
_cell.length_a   1.000
_cell.length_b   1.000
_cell.length_c   1.000
_cell.angle_alpha   90.00
_cell.angle_beta   90.00
_cell.angle_gamma   90.00
#
_symmetry.space_group_name_H-M   'P 1'
#
loop_
_entity.id
_entity.type
_entity.pdbx_description
1 polymer ?
#
loop_
_entity_poly.entity_id
_entity_poly.type
_entity_poly.pdbx_seq_one_letter_code
_entity_poly.pdbx_strand_id
1 'polypeptide(L)'
;SNAGLWGYEIGDVVRFVSVDPYRIIVVGRTKHFISAFGEHVIGEEVEYSLQQACQEFSVSVREFTVAPRVSKDQEKSCHEWFIEFDQPPADLHAFAQRVDSYLQQKNVYYKDLISGSILSPLQIQVVPKGGFINYMRSIGKLGGQNKVPRLSNDRVIADVLISFTSFN
;
A
#
# COMPACT_ATOMS: atom_id res chain seq x y z
N SER A 1 -8.48 17.82 25.64
CA SER A 1 -9.31 16.71 26.15
C SER A 1 -9.41 16.79 27.67
N ASN A 2 -10.38 16.13 28.27
CA ASN A 2 -10.54 16.03 29.72
C ASN A 2 -9.32 15.37 30.42
N ALA A 3 -8.46 14.71 29.64
CA ALA A 3 -7.20 14.12 30.11
C ALA A 3 -6.00 15.10 30.04
N GLY A 4 -6.24 16.39 29.82
CA GLY A 4 -5.20 17.42 29.77
C GLY A 4 -4.38 17.44 28.48
N LEU A 5 -4.81 16.75 27.42
CA LEU A 5 -4.16 16.78 26.11
C LEU A 5 -4.61 18.02 25.33
N TRP A 6 -3.68 18.93 25.06
CA TRP A 6 -3.87 20.12 24.25
C TRP A 6 -2.98 20.03 23.01
N GLY A 7 -3.57 20.33 21.81
CA GLY A 7 -2.82 20.33 20.57
C GLY A 7 -2.22 18.96 20.21
N TYR A 8 -2.89 17.86 20.60
CA TYR A 8 -2.43 16.51 20.29
C TYR A 8 -2.55 16.24 18.80
N GLU A 9 -1.44 15.94 18.13
CA GLU A 9 -1.40 15.54 16.75
C GLU A 9 -1.92 14.09 16.61
N ILE A 10 -3.14 13.95 16.07
CA ILE A 10 -3.77 12.63 15.85
C ILE A 10 -3.07 11.89 14.71
N GLY A 11 -2.45 12.64 13.80
CA GLY A 11 -1.77 12.10 12.61
C GLY A 11 -2.72 11.72 11.49
N ASP A 12 -3.95 12.17 11.52
CA ASP A 12 -4.91 11.95 10.44
C ASP A 12 -4.79 13.05 9.37
N VAL A 13 -4.85 12.65 8.11
CA VAL A 13 -4.99 13.56 6.96
C VAL A 13 -6.47 13.67 6.63
N VAL A 14 -6.97 14.92 6.56
CA VAL A 14 -8.39 15.17 6.29
C VAL A 14 -8.55 15.97 5.02
N ARG A 15 -9.66 15.74 4.32
CA ARG A 15 -10.10 16.54 3.17
C ARG A 15 -11.44 17.21 3.49
N PHE A 16 -11.54 18.50 3.22
CA PHE A 16 -12.81 19.20 3.29
C PHE A 16 -13.71 18.76 2.12
N VAL A 17 -14.91 18.32 2.44
CA VAL A 17 -15.96 17.98 1.46
C VAL A 17 -17.03 19.06 1.39
N SER A 18 -17.06 19.97 2.38
CA SER A 18 -17.89 21.20 2.39
C SER A 18 -17.21 22.22 3.28
N VAL A 19 -17.37 23.50 2.95
CA VAL A 19 -16.89 24.64 3.75
C VAL A 19 -18.05 25.39 4.43
N ASP A 20 -19.29 25.09 4.07
CA ASP A 20 -20.49 25.64 4.71
C ASP A 20 -21.61 24.57 4.74
N PRO A 21 -21.93 23.98 5.91
CA PRO A 21 -21.05 23.93 7.08
C PRO A 21 -19.75 23.14 6.80
N TYR A 22 -18.71 23.37 7.58
CA TYR A 22 -17.46 22.62 7.47
C TYR A 22 -17.70 21.12 7.70
N ARG A 23 -17.37 20.34 6.68
CA ARG A 23 -17.39 18.87 6.75
C ARG A 23 -16.06 18.33 6.26
N ILE A 24 -15.51 17.36 6.98
CA ILE A 24 -14.26 16.70 6.64
C ILE A 24 -14.48 15.19 6.55
N ILE A 25 -13.65 14.55 5.73
CA ILE A 25 -13.45 13.10 5.73
C ILE A 25 -11.98 12.80 6.03
N VAL A 26 -11.71 11.73 6.75
CA VAL A 26 -10.36 11.24 6.95
C VAL A 26 -9.97 10.47 5.70
N VAL A 27 -8.90 10.90 5.02
CA VAL A 27 -8.41 10.29 3.76
C VAL A 27 -7.12 9.49 3.96
N GLY A 28 -6.50 9.57 5.14
CA GLY A 28 -5.28 8.82 5.44
C GLY A 28 -4.67 9.22 6.77
N ARG A 29 -3.41 8.83 6.97
CA ARG A 29 -2.60 9.21 8.12
C ARG A 29 -1.27 9.78 7.68
N THR A 30 -0.75 10.76 8.42
CA THR A 30 0.54 11.42 8.15
C THR A 30 1.72 10.46 8.16
N LYS A 31 1.58 9.28 8.79
CA LYS A 31 2.61 8.22 8.84
C LYS A 31 2.39 7.10 7.81
N HIS A 32 1.27 7.10 7.10
CA HIS A 32 0.89 6.05 6.16
C HIS A 32 0.88 6.58 4.72
N PHE A 33 2.06 6.89 4.23
CA PHE A 33 2.31 7.24 2.82
C PHE A 33 3.64 6.63 2.39
N ILE A 34 3.82 6.45 1.09
CA ILE A 34 5.13 6.16 0.49
C ILE A 34 5.59 7.40 -0.25
N SER A 35 6.81 7.83 0.03
CA SER A 35 7.47 8.95 -0.64
C SER A 35 8.97 8.71 -0.74
N ALA A 36 9.36 7.46 -0.96
CA ALA A 36 10.77 7.06 -1.07
C ALA A 36 11.46 7.70 -2.29
N PHE A 37 10.66 8.12 -3.27
CA PHE A 37 11.12 8.72 -4.53
C PHE A 37 10.49 10.10 -4.79
N GLY A 38 9.72 10.64 -3.84
CA GLY A 38 9.01 11.92 -3.96
C GLY A 38 7.57 11.82 -4.47
N GLU A 39 7.04 10.61 -4.68
CA GLU A 39 5.70 10.33 -5.24
C GLU A 39 4.53 10.62 -4.30
N HIS A 40 4.78 10.61 -3.00
CA HIS A 40 3.79 10.87 -1.95
C HIS A 40 2.44 10.13 -2.14
N VAL A 41 2.53 8.81 -2.35
CA VAL A 41 1.36 7.94 -2.50
C VAL A 41 0.72 7.69 -1.14
N ILE A 42 -0.60 7.84 -1.06
CA ILE A 42 -1.39 7.67 0.17
C ILE A 42 -2.28 6.41 0.13
N GLY A 43 -2.78 6.00 1.31
CA GLY A 43 -3.58 4.77 1.46
C GLY A 43 -4.83 4.72 0.57
N GLU A 44 -5.56 5.85 0.43
CA GLU A 44 -6.75 5.94 -0.44
C GLU A 44 -6.43 5.59 -1.90
N GLU A 45 -5.27 6.01 -2.40
CA GLU A 45 -4.87 5.80 -3.80
C GLU A 45 -4.54 4.33 -4.08
N VAL A 46 -3.81 3.68 -3.15
CA VAL A 46 -3.49 2.25 -3.31
C VAL A 46 -4.72 1.36 -3.13
N GLU A 47 -5.59 1.67 -2.16
CA GLU A 47 -6.83 0.92 -1.95
C GLU A 47 -7.75 1.04 -3.16
N TYR A 48 -7.92 2.24 -3.70
CA TYR A 48 -8.69 2.48 -4.92
C TYR A 48 -8.13 1.67 -6.11
N SER A 49 -6.82 1.76 -6.35
CA SER A 49 -6.17 1.11 -7.49
C SER A 49 -6.31 -0.40 -7.43
N LEU A 50 -6.11 -0.98 -6.26
CA LEU A 50 -6.30 -2.41 -6.04
C LEU A 50 -7.75 -2.83 -6.22
N GLN A 51 -8.70 -2.08 -5.65
CA GLN A 51 -10.12 -2.37 -5.74
C GLN A 51 -10.62 -2.38 -7.20
N GLN A 52 -10.21 -1.40 -8.02
CA GLN A 52 -10.60 -1.36 -9.43
C GLN A 52 -10.06 -2.58 -10.20
N ALA A 53 -8.79 -2.93 -10.01
CA ALA A 53 -8.22 -4.11 -10.64
C ALA A 53 -8.88 -5.41 -10.16
N CYS A 54 -9.19 -5.53 -8.87
CA CYS A 54 -9.92 -6.67 -8.31
C CYS A 54 -11.30 -6.84 -8.96
N GLN A 55 -12.04 -5.77 -9.19
CA GLN A 55 -13.34 -5.79 -9.86
C GLN A 55 -13.21 -6.25 -11.31
N GLU A 56 -12.23 -5.70 -12.04
CA GLU A 56 -12.00 -6.04 -13.46
C GLU A 56 -11.61 -7.50 -13.65
N PHE A 57 -10.75 -8.04 -12.78
CA PHE A 57 -10.26 -9.41 -12.85
C PHE A 57 -11.11 -10.42 -12.06
N SER A 58 -12.17 -9.97 -11.38
CA SER A 58 -13.04 -10.80 -10.53
C SER A 58 -12.25 -11.60 -9.48
N VAL A 59 -11.25 -10.98 -8.85
CA VAL A 59 -10.44 -11.57 -7.79
C VAL A 59 -10.70 -10.90 -6.44
N SER A 60 -10.47 -11.65 -5.36
CA SER A 60 -10.61 -11.17 -3.99
C SER A 60 -9.27 -11.16 -3.27
N VAL A 61 -8.99 -10.07 -2.59
CA VAL A 61 -7.79 -9.85 -1.77
C VAL A 61 -8.15 -9.92 -0.30
N ARG A 62 -7.40 -10.71 0.47
CA ARG A 62 -7.56 -10.82 1.94
C ARG A 62 -6.85 -9.70 2.67
N GLU A 63 -5.58 -9.48 2.28
CA GLU A 63 -4.73 -8.49 2.91
C GLU A 63 -3.64 -8.06 1.94
N PHE A 64 -3.13 -6.83 2.11
CA PHE A 64 -2.01 -6.34 1.33
C PHE A 64 -1.20 -5.28 2.09
N THR A 65 0.03 -5.09 1.66
CA THR A 65 0.90 -3.97 2.04
C THR A 65 1.79 -3.58 0.87
N VAL A 66 2.22 -2.33 0.84
CA VAL A 66 3.11 -1.80 -0.20
C VAL A 66 4.36 -1.23 0.45
N ALA A 67 5.52 -1.55 -0.10
CA ALA A 67 6.80 -1.05 0.35
C ALA A 67 7.67 -0.61 -0.85
N PRO A 68 8.59 0.36 -0.69
CA PRO A 68 9.51 0.73 -1.75
C PRO A 68 10.60 -0.34 -1.89
N ARG A 69 10.94 -0.67 -3.13
CA ARG A 69 12.18 -1.39 -3.46
C ARG A 69 13.16 -0.42 -4.08
N VAL A 70 14.16 -0.02 -3.30
CA VAL A 70 15.26 0.80 -3.77
C VAL A 70 16.34 -0.11 -4.32
N SER A 71 16.58 -0.07 -5.62
CA SER A 71 17.66 -0.83 -6.23
C SER A 71 19.00 -0.13 -6.02
N LYS A 72 20.03 -0.92 -5.74
CA LYS A 72 21.43 -0.45 -5.62
C LYS A 72 22.21 -0.64 -6.91
N ASP A 73 21.66 -1.40 -7.85
CA ASP A 73 22.31 -1.80 -9.11
C ASP A 73 21.63 -1.12 -10.32
N GLN A 74 21.88 -1.64 -11.52
CA GLN A 74 21.30 -1.11 -12.77
C GLN A 74 19.77 -1.31 -12.91
N GLU A 75 19.16 -2.08 -12.01
CA GLU A 75 17.71 -2.20 -11.96
C GLU A 75 17.08 -0.91 -11.44
N LYS A 76 15.92 -0.55 -11.98
CA LYS A 76 15.18 0.62 -11.49
C LYS A 76 14.43 0.27 -10.21
N SER A 77 14.34 1.25 -9.33
CA SER A 77 13.50 1.17 -8.14
C SER A 77 12.02 1.04 -8.51
N CYS A 78 11.20 0.46 -7.65
CA CYS A 78 9.76 0.32 -7.87
C CYS A 78 9.00 0.22 -6.54
N HIS A 79 7.68 0.27 -6.60
CA HIS A 79 6.83 -0.18 -5.50
C HIS A 79 6.65 -1.69 -5.57
N GLU A 80 6.86 -2.38 -4.47
CA GLU A 80 6.50 -3.80 -4.30
C GLU A 80 5.20 -3.91 -3.51
N TRP A 81 4.25 -4.61 -4.09
CA TRP A 81 2.94 -4.89 -3.52
C TRP A 81 2.90 -6.34 -3.06
N PHE A 82 2.78 -6.55 -1.77
CA PHE A 82 2.63 -7.86 -1.14
C PHE A 82 1.15 -8.12 -0.97
N ILE A 83 0.60 -9.12 -1.68
CA ILE A 83 -0.84 -9.35 -1.72
C ILE A 83 -1.16 -10.80 -1.39
N GLU A 84 -2.01 -11.01 -0.38
CA GLU A 84 -2.63 -12.30 -0.08
C GLU A 84 -4.01 -12.36 -0.76
N PHE A 85 -4.11 -13.16 -1.82
CA PHE A 85 -5.36 -13.39 -2.53
C PHE A 85 -6.15 -14.57 -1.93
N ASP A 86 -7.47 -14.58 -2.13
CA ASP A 86 -8.25 -15.82 -1.97
C ASP A 86 -7.86 -16.83 -3.05
N GLN A 87 -7.80 -16.37 -4.29
CA GLN A 87 -7.21 -17.03 -5.44
C GLN A 87 -6.50 -15.96 -6.29
N PRO A 88 -5.24 -16.15 -6.66
CA PRO A 88 -4.54 -15.18 -7.48
C PRO A 88 -5.16 -15.13 -8.89
N PRO A 89 -5.04 -13.98 -9.60
CA PRO A 89 -5.49 -13.87 -10.98
C PRO A 89 -4.73 -14.84 -11.88
N ALA A 90 -5.38 -15.30 -12.96
CA ALA A 90 -4.76 -16.19 -13.93
C ALA A 90 -3.56 -15.54 -14.64
N ASP A 91 -3.64 -14.23 -14.87
CA ASP A 91 -2.56 -13.41 -15.40
C ASP A 91 -2.18 -12.33 -14.37
N LEU A 92 -1.21 -12.65 -13.53
CA LEU A 92 -0.70 -11.74 -12.51
C LEU A 92 -0.01 -10.52 -13.10
N HIS A 93 0.62 -10.66 -14.27
CA HIS A 93 1.30 -9.56 -14.95
C HIS A 93 0.28 -8.53 -15.48
N ALA A 94 -0.76 -8.98 -16.17
CA ALA A 94 -1.83 -8.11 -16.63
C ALA A 94 -2.54 -7.42 -15.44
N PHE A 95 -2.78 -8.14 -14.35
CA PHE A 95 -3.34 -7.57 -13.13
C PHE A 95 -2.44 -6.47 -12.56
N ALA A 96 -1.12 -6.71 -12.46
CA ALA A 96 -0.16 -5.70 -11.97
C ALA A 96 -0.15 -4.45 -12.86
N GLN A 97 -0.19 -4.61 -14.18
CA GLN A 97 -0.28 -3.47 -15.12
C GLN A 97 -1.55 -2.65 -14.91
N ARG A 98 -2.68 -3.29 -14.58
CA ARG A 98 -3.93 -2.57 -14.32
C ARG A 98 -3.88 -1.82 -12.99
N VAL A 99 -3.36 -2.42 -11.92
CA VAL A 99 -3.14 -1.73 -10.63
C VAL A 99 -2.24 -0.51 -10.84
N ASP A 100 -1.13 -0.66 -11.57
CA ASP A 100 -0.20 0.42 -11.91
C ASP A 100 -0.89 1.55 -12.69
N SER A 101 -1.68 1.21 -13.69
CA SER A 101 -2.45 2.18 -14.49
C SER A 101 -3.44 2.97 -13.64
N TYR A 102 -4.16 2.31 -12.73
CA TYR A 102 -5.09 2.99 -11.83
C TYR A 102 -4.36 3.89 -10.83
N LEU A 103 -3.19 3.47 -10.32
CA LEU A 103 -2.38 4.30 -9.44
C LEU A 103 -1.86 5.55 -10.17
N GLN A 104 -1.37 5.42 -11.39
CA GLN A 104 -0.95 6.55 -12.23
C GLN A 104 -2.10 7.55 -12.51
N GLN A 105 -3.35 7.06 -12.62
CA GLN A 105 -4.52 7.92 -12.79
C GLN A 105 -4.85 8.72 -11.52
N LYS A 106 -4.55 8.19 -10.35
CA LYS A 106 -4.83 8.82 -9.06
C LYS A 106 -3.71 9.72 -8.58
N ASN A 107 -2.46 9.37 -8.86
CA ASN A 107 -1.29 10.08 -8.36
C ASN A 107 -0.42 10.57 -9.53
N VAL A 108 -0.44 11.89 -9.75
CA VAL A 108 0.30 12.52 -10.84
C VAL A 108 1.82 12.42 -10.65
N TYR A 109 2.30 12.51 -9.40
CA TYR A 109 3.74 12.43 -9.12
C TYR A 109 4.27 11.02 -9.41
N TYR A 110 3.53 9.98 -9.00
CA TYR A 110 3.86 8.60 -9.35
C TYR A 110 3.89 8.40 -10.88
N LYS A 111 2.88 8.92 -11.59
CA LYS A 111 2.83 8.88 -13.05
C LYS A 111 4.06 9.55 -13.68
N ASP A 112 4.46 10.72 -13.18
CA ASP A 112 5.61 11.45 -13.70
C ASP A 112 6.93 10.68 -13.49
N LEU A 113 7.09 10.01 -12.34
CA LEU A 113 8.26 9.17 -12.08
C LEU A 113 8.33 7.94 -13.02
N ILE A 114 7.19 7.31 -13.31
CA ILE A 114 7.10 6.20 -14.28
C ILE A 114 7.42 6.72 -15.69
N SER A 115 6.77 7.81 -16.12
CA SER A 115 6.95 8.41 -17.46
C SER A 115 8.39 8.90 -17.67
N GLY A 116 9.00 9.48 -16.63
CA GLY A 116 10.40 9.90 -16.61
C GLY A 116 11.41 8.75 -16.50
N SER A 117 10.93 7.51 -16.41
CA SER A 117 11.76 6.30 -16.22
C SER A 117 12.65 6.36 -14.96
N ILE A 118 12.24 7.11 -13.94
CA ILE A 118 12.87 7.15 -12.61
C ILE A 118 12.44 5.92 -11.81
N LEU A 119 11.16 5.55 -11.89
CA LEU A 119 10.62 4.31 -11.37
C LEU A 119 10.28 3.32 -12.48
N SER A 120 10.38 2.03 -12.17
CA SER A 120 9.73 0.96 -12.93
C SER A 120 8.29 0.80 -12.48
N PRO A 121 7.40 0.26 -13.35
CA PRO A 121 6.07 -0.15 -12.94
C PRO A 121 6.11 -1.04 -11.69
N LEU A 122 5.05 -0.98 -10.89
CA LEU A 122 4.95 -1.75 -9.66
C LEU A 122 5.10 -3.26 -9.91
N GLN A 123 5.56 -3.96 -8.88
CA GLN A 123 5.69 -5.42 -8.88
C GLN A 123 4.83 -6.03 -7.79
N ILE A 124 4.19 -7.16 -8.08
CA ILE A 124 3.35 -7.88 -7.12
C ILE A 124 4.08 -9.15 -6.66
N GLN A 125 4.15 -9.30 -5.34
CA GLN A 125 4.59 -10.51 -4.64
C GLN A 125 3.36 -11.18 -4.04
N VAL A 126 3.05 -12.39 -4.48
CA VAL A 126 1.92 -13.16 -3.94
C VAL A 126 2.33 -13.73 -2.59
N VAL A 127 1.61 -13.32 -1.54
CA VAL A 127 1.81 -13.83 -0.19
C VAL A 127 0.97 -15.11 -0.03
N PRO A 128 1.55 -16.22 0.48
CA PRO A 128 0.80 -17.45 0.74
C PRO A 128 -0.36 -17.22 1.73
N LYS A 129 -1.39 -18.05 1.65
CA LYS A 129 -2.54 -17.99 2.58
C LYS A 129 -2.08 -18.06 4.04
N GLY A 130 -2.52 -17.08 4.83
CA GLY A 130 -2.13 -16.92 6.23
C GLY A 130 -0.76 -16.25 6.45
N GLY A 131 -0.10 -15.78 5.40
CA GLY A 131 1.19 -15.12 5.51
C GLY A 131 1.14 -13.87 6.38
N PHE A 132 0.14 -13.01 6.19
CA PHE A 132 -0.05 -11.84 7.04
C PHE A 132 -0.43 -12.20 8.49
N ILE A 133 -1.21 -13.25 8.69
CA ILE A 133 -1.53 -13.78 10.04
C ILE A 133 -0.25 -14.25 10.73
N ASN A 134 0.61 -14.97 10.03
CA ASN A 134 1.89 -15.44 10.56
C ASN A 134 2.82 -14.27 10.87
N TYR A 135 2.88 -13.26 10.01
CA TYR A 135 3.59 -12.01 10.29
C TYR A 135 3.07 -11.35 11.57
N MET A 136 1.76 -11.13 11.71
CA MET A 136 1.19 -10.50 12.90
C MET A 136 1.45 -11.32 14.18
N ARG A 137 1.45 -12.66 14.07
CA ARG A 137 1.81 -13.55 15.17
C ARG A 137 3.29 -13.41 15.57
N SER A 138 4.19 -13.34 14.59
CA SER A 138 5.63 -13.24 14.84
C SER A 138 6.03 -11.96 15.58
N ILE A 139 5.28 -10.87 15.39
CA ILE A 139 5.50 -9.59 16.08
C ILE A 139 4.63 -9.42 17.34
N GLY A 140 3.92 -10.46 17.78
CA GLY A 140 3.06 -10.43 18.97
C GLY A 140 1.82 -9.52 18.85
N LYS A 141 1.38 -9.18 17.64
CA LYS A 141 0.25 -8.28 17.38
C LYS A 141 -0.95 -9.01 16.76
N LEU A 142 -1.03 -10.33 16.89
CA LEU A 142 -2.18 -11.09 16.40
C LEU A 142 -3.40 -10.81 17.28
N GLY A 143 -4.47 -10.37 16.67
CA GLY A 143 -5.74 -10.07 17.36
C GLY A 143 -5.86 -8.61 17.80
N GLY A 144 -6.99 -8.30 18.45
CA GLY A 144 -7.32 -6.93 18.85
C GLY A 144 -7.63 -6.02 17.66
N GLN A 145 -7.27 -4.74 17.81
CA GLN A 145 -7.48 -3.73 16.76
C GLN A 145 -6.22 -3.50 15.89
N ASN A 146 -5.23 -4.40 16.00
CA ASN A 146 -4.01 -4.28 15.20
C ASN A 146 -4.29 -4.64 13.74
N LYS A 147 -3.83 -3.78 12.83
CA LYS A 147 -3.93 -3.98 11.37
C LYS A 147 -2.56 -3.88 10.74
N VAL A 148 -2.35 -4.58 9.64
CA VAL A 148 -1.18 -4.40 8.81
C VAL A 148 -1.26 -3.02 8.15
N PRO A 149 -0.20 -2.19 8.22
CA PRO A 149 -0.16 -0.93 7.48
C PRO A 149 -0.28 -1.17 5.97
N ARG A 150 -1.13 -0.40 5.29
CA ARG A 150 -1.28 -0.45 3.83
C ARG A 150 -0.03 -0.01 3.09
N LEU A 151 0.71 0.91 3.70
CA LEU A 151 1.90 1.55 3.14
C LEU A 151 3.01 1.59 4.20
N SER A 152 4.25 1.36 3.78
CA SER A 152 5.44 1.57 4.59
C SER A 152 6.53 2.23 3.76
N ASN A 153 7.27 3.18 4.35
CA ASN A 153 8.48 3.75 3.75
C ASN A 153 9.73 2.89 3.99
N ASP A 154 9.63 1.88 4.84
CA ASP A 154 10.66 0.89 5.09
C ASP A 154 10.27 -0.49 4.55
N ARG A 155 11.18 -1.44 4.68
CA ARG A 155 10.99 -2.81 4.19
C ARG A 155 10.78 -3.85 5.30
N VAL A 156 10.59 -3.42 6.55
CA VAL A 156 10.51 -4.35 7.70
C VAL A 156 9.43 -5.41 7.48
N ILE A 157 8.23 -5.01 7.07
CA ILE A 157 7.13 -5.95 6.76
C ILE A 157 7.45 -6.77 5.52
N ALA A 158 7.89 -6.10 4.46
CA ALA A 158 8.20 -6.71 3.17
C ALA A 158 9.24 -7.83 3.30
N ASP A 159 10.33 -7.58 4.01
CA ASP A 159 11.43 -8.54 4.14
C ASP A 159 11.01 -9.78 4.94
N VAL A 160 10.15 -9.63 5.95
CA VAL A 160 9.56 -10.77 6.66
C VAL A 160 8.62 -11.57 5.75
N LEU A 161 7.77 -10.88 4.96
CA LEU A 161 6.86 -11.56 4.03
C LEU A 161 7.60 -12.32 2.93
N ILE A 162 8.72 -11.78 2.40
CA ILE A 162 9.58 -12.45 1.43
C ILE A 162 10.11 -13.77 2.01
N SER A 163 10.49 -13.81 3.29
CA SER A 163 10.96 -15.04 3.91
C SER A 163 9.92 -16.18 3.89
N PHE A 164 8.63 -15.85 3.86
CA PHE A 164 7.55 -16.85 3.75
C PHE A 164 7.29 -17.30 2.30
N THR A 165 7.67 -16.50 1.30
CA THR A 165 7.51 -16.87 -0.12
C THR A 165 8.63 -17.77 -0.62
N SER A 166 9.80 -17.77 0.02
CA SER A 166 10.99 -18.50 -0.41
C SER A 166 11.01 -19.99 0.01
N PHE A 167 9.98 -20.49 0.69
CA PHE A 167 9.87 -21.86 1.18
C PHE A 167 8.87 -22.74 0.41
N ASN A 168 8.45 -22.35 -0.81
CA ASN A 168 7.59 -23.17 -1.68
C ASN A 168 8.31 -23.60 -2.94
#